data_45915512ef26430ecb78c5b8e705cf61
#
_entry.id   45915512ef26430ecb78c5b8e705cf61
#
_cell.length_a   1.000
_cell.length_b   1.000
_cell.length_c   1.000
_cell.angle_alpha   90.00
_cell.angle_beta   90.00
_cell.angle_gamma   90.00
#
_symmetry.space_group_name_H-M   'P 1'
#
loop_
_entity.id
_entity.type
_entity.pdbx_description
1 polymer ?
#
loop_
_entity_poly.entity_id
_entity_poly.type
_entity_poly.pdbx_seq_one_letter_code
_entity_poly.pdbx_strand_id
1 'polypeptide(L)'
;DALLQSSAQDRMIFASGYQYTGQPILLTEFGGVAFKTNQSEKDWGYCAIEKNEASYIRRLTSLFSYIKTNRRIQGYCYTQFTDVMQETNGLLSIRREPKIAIDAIRAILFGTDDSEPISPVP
;
A
#
# COMPACT_ATOMS: atom_id res chain seq x y z
N ASP A 1 12.46 -5.27 -17.65
CA ASP A 1 11.88 -5.96 -16.48
C ASP A 1 12.59 -5.64 -15.16
N ALA A 2 12.65 -4.35 -14.83
CA ALA A 2 13.32 -3.88 -13.61
C ALA A 2 12.78 -4.56 -12.33
N LEU A 3 11.47 -4.88 -12.28
CA LEU A 3 10.86 -5.57 -11.14
C LEU A 3 11.46 -6.95 -10.86
N LEU A 4 12.01 -7.62 -11.87
CA LEU A 4 12.60 -8.96 -11.74
C LEU A 4 14.12 -8.94 -11.59
N GLN A 5 14.75 -7.80 -11.81
CA GLN A 5 16.20 -7.67 -11.83
C GLN A 5 16.81 -7.09 -10.57
N SER A 6 16.08 -6.21 -9.89
CA SER A 6 16.54 -5.66 -8.62
C SER A 6 15.37 -5.19 -7.75
N SER A 7 15.50 -5.30 -6.45
CA SER A 7 14.63 -4.63 -5.49
C SER A 7 15.16 -3.24 -5.15
N ALA A 8 14.35 -2.44 -4.48
CA ALA A 8 14.69 -1.08 -4.02
C ALA A 8 15.84 -1.01 -3.01
N GLN A 9 16.74 -1.91 -2.90
CA GLN A 9 17.93 -1.92 -2.05
C GLN A 9 19.01 -2.82 -2.61
N ASP A 10 19.09 -2.97 -3.95
CA ASP A 10 20.01 -3.86 -4.65
C ASP A 10 19.94 -5.35 -4.20
N ARG A 11 18.82 -5.72 -3.58
CA ARG A 11 18.60 -7.13 -3.21
C ARG A 11 18.07 -7.90 -4.40
N MET A 12 18.62 -9.07 -4.62
CA MET A 12 18.13 -10.01 -5.63
C MET A 12 16.75 -10.55 -5.21
N ILE A 13 15.77 -10.53 -6.11
CA ILE A 13 14.45 -11.15 -5.87
C ILE A 13 14.57 -12.68 -5.84
N PHE A 14 15.47 -13.23 -6.64
CA PHE A 14 15.74 -14.66 -6.69
C PHE A 14 17.12 -14.97 -6.14
N ALA A 15 17.24 -16.08 -5.43
CA ALA A 15 18.54 -16.61 -5.02
C ALA A 15 19.40 -16.97 -6.25
N SER A 16 20.72 -17.02 -6.06
CA SER A 16 21.64 -17.41 -7.13
C SER A 16 21.28 -18.78 -7.72
N GLY A 17 21.23 -18.85 -9.05
CA GLY A 17 20.84 -20.07 -9.77
C GLY A 17 19.33 -20.23 -10.00
N TYR A 18 18.50 -19.35 -9.46
CA TYR A 18 17.06 -19.35 -9.69
C TYR A 18 16.63 -18.16 -10.54
N GLN A 19 15.60 -18.35 -11.34
CA GLN A 19 15.02 -17.31 -12.19
C GLN A 19 13.49 -17.40 -12.23
N TYR A 20 12.87 -16.34 -12.70
CA TYR A 20 11.44 -16.31 -12.90
C TYR A 20 11.00 -17.27 -14.00
N THR A 21 10.08 -18.17 -13.70
CA THR A 21 9.52 -19.17 -14.64
C THR A 21 8.00 -19.07 -14.76
N GLY A 22 7.39 -17.93 -14.39
CA GLY A 22 5.95 -17.71 -14.50
C GLY A 22 5.18 -17.83 -13.18
N GLN A 23 5.85 -17.93 -12.05
CA GLN A 23 5.20 -17.99 -10.75
C GLN A 23 4.41 -16.70 -10.46
N PRO A 24 3.28 -16.77 -9.71
CA PRO A 24 2.57 -15.58 -9.27
C PRO A 24 3.47 -14.70 -8.38
N ILE A 25 3.48 -13.41 -8.67
CA ILE A 25 4.20 -12.43 -7.85
C ILE A 25 3.20 -11.75 -6.94
N LEU A 26 3.43 -11.89 -5.64
CA LEU A 26 2.62 -11.27 -4.60
C LEU A 26 3.47 -10.25 -3.84
N LEU A 27 2.96 -9.04 -3.67
CA LEU A 27 3.51 -8.03 -2.76
C LEU A 27 2.90 -8.26 -1.37
N THR A 28 3.53 -9.10 -0.59
CA THR A 28 3.01 -9.51 0.72
C THR A 28 3.15 -8.42 1.79
N GLU A 29 3.96 -7.40 1.52
CA GLU A 29 4.10 -6.22 2.36
C GLU A 29 4.52 -5.03 1.50
N PHE A 30 3.70 -3.98 1.46
CA PHE A 30 4.04 -2.73 0.77
C PHE A 30 3.23 -1.56 1.34
N GLY A 31 3.66 -0.35 1.00
CA GLY A 31 2.99 0.89 1.38
C GLY A 31 3.74 1.61 2.47
N GLY A 32 3.32 1.48 3.71
CA GLY A 32 3.96 2.14 4.84
C GLY A 32 3.91 3.67 4.75
N VAL A 33 2.86 4.23 4.13
CA VAL A 33 2.69 5.68 4.00
C VAL A 33 2.13 6.23 5.30
N ALA A 34 2.95 6.94 6.04
CA ALA A 34 2.56 7.53 7.30
C ALA A 34 1.77 8.82 7.10
N PHE A 35 0.67 8.94 7.82
CA PHE A 35 -0.13 10.16 7.92
C PHE A 35 -0.92 10.18 9.24
N LYS A 36 -0.97 11.33 9.86
CA LYS A 36 -1.76 11.55 11.07
C LYS A 36 -2.08 13.04 11.19
N THR A 37 -3.31 13.38 11.50
CA THR A 37 -3.77 14.78 11.62
C THR A 37 -3.04 15.53 12.73
N ASN A 38 -2.82 14.88 13.88
CA ASN A 38 -2.09 15.42 15.03
C ASN A 38 -0.81 14.61 15.23
N GLN A 39 0.23 14.94 14.47
CA GLN A 39 1.52 14.27 14.53
C GLN A 39 2.30 14.64 15.80
N SER A 40 3.06 13.68 16.32
CA SER A 40 4.07 13.91 17.35
C SER A 40 5.46 13.59 16.80
N GLU A 41 6.51 14.10 17.43
CA GLU A 41 7.90 13.80 17.06
C GLU A 41 8.25 12.30 17.15
N LYS A 42 7.44 11.52 17.83
CA LYS A 42 7.61 10.07 17.98
C LYS A 42 6.91 9.26 16.90
N ASP A 43 6.02 9.89 16.13
CA ASP A 43 5.29 9.20 15.07
C ASP A 43 6.25 8.89 13.91
N TRP A 44 6.14 7.70 13.33
CA TRP A 44 6.99 7.23 12.26
C TRP A 44 6.23 6.37 11.24
N GLY A 45 6.86 6.16 10.11
CA GLY A 45 6.41 5.28 9.05
C GLY A 45 7.58 4.82 8.20
N TYR A 46 7.36 3.86 7.33
CA TYR A 46 8.40 3.34 6.44
C TYR A 46 8.85 4.36 5.38
N CYS A 47 7.99 5.32 5.09
CA CYS A 47 8.31 6.47 4.24
C CYS A 47 8.23 7.76 5.05
N ALA A 48 8.58 8.89 4.41
CA ALA A 48 8.35 10.19 5.01
C ALA A 48 6.87 10.38 5.36
N ILE A 49 6.63 11.00 6.52
CA ILE A 49 5.27 11.30 6.99
C ILE A 49 4.65 12.36 6.07
N GLU A 50 3.48 12.08 5.54
CA GLU A 50 2.74 13.04 4.71
C GLU A 50 2.18 14.17 5.55
N LYS A 51 2.35 15.41 5.05
CA LYS A 51 2.06 16.61 5.83
C LYS A 51 0.57 16.96 5.91
N ASN A 52 -0.22 16.48 4.96
CA ASN A 52 -1.65 16.75 4.88
C ASN A 52 -2.39 15.65 4.12
N GLU A 53 -3.71 15.65 4.24
CA GLU A 53 -4.60 14.67 3.61
C GLU A 53 -4.40 14.60 2.08
N ALA A 54 -4.27 15.75 1.42
CA ALA A 54 -4.11 15.79 -0.03
C ALA A 54 -2.82 15.13 -0.51
N SER A 55 -1.70 15.30 0.20
CA SER A 55 -0.43 14.63 -0.11
C SER A 55 -0.52 13.13 0.17
N TYR A 56 -1.20 12.74 1.25
CA TYR A 56 -1.44 11.35 1.60
C TYR A 56 -2.28 10.63 0.54
N ILE A 57 -3.39 11.22 0.11
CA ILE A 57 -4.25 10.71 -0.97
C ILE A 57 -3.44 10.54 -2.26
N ARG A 58 -2.68 11.56 -2.69
CA ARG A 58 -1.86 11.47 -3.90
C ARG A 58 -0.85 10.33 -3.82
N ARG A 59 -0.19 10.19 -2.67
CA ARG A 59 0.81 9.12 -2.46
C ARG A 59 0.19 7.74 -2.55
N LEU A 60 -0.92 7.51 -1.86
CA LEU A 60 -1.66 6.26 -1.93
C LEU A 60 -2.14 5.98 -3.35
N THR A 61 -2.77 6.97 -4.00
CA THR A 61 -3.25 6.83 -5.39
C THR A 61 -2.11 6.42 -6.34
N SER A 62 -0.95 7.05 -6.23
CA SER A 62 0.21 6.71 -7.05
C SER A 62 0.67 5.26 -6.83
N LEU A 63 0.78 4.83 -5.58
CA LEU A 63 1.20 3.46 -5.23
C LEU A 63 0.22 2.42 -5.77
N PHE A 64 -1.07 2.60 -5.50
CA PHE A 64 -2.09 1.64 -5.93
C PHE A 64 -2.29 1.64 -7.45
N SER A 65 -2.17 2.78 -8.12
CA SER A 65 -2.19 2.84 -9.59
C SER A 65 -1.05 2.03 -10.19
N TYR A 66 0.17 2.16 -9.66
CA TYR A 66 1.30 1.38 -10.13
C TYR A 66 1.06 -0.13 -9.99
N ILE A 67 0.57 -0.57 -8.84
CA ILE A 67 0.30 -1.99 -8.58
C ILE A 67 -0.79 -2.52 -9.52
N LYS A 68 -1.89 -1.79 -9.67
CA LYS A 68 -3.02 -2.19 -10.52
C LYS A 68 -2.66 -2.27 -12.01
N THR A 69 -1.76 -1.42 -12.47
CA THR A 69 -1.32 -1.41 -13.87
C THR A 69 -0.23 -2.42 -14.17
N ASN A 70 0.43 -2.94 -13.15
CA ASN A 70 1.49 -3.92 -13.32
C ASN A 70 0.94 -5.36 -13.35
N ARG A 71 0.72 -5.88 -14.56
CA ARG A 71 0.16 -7.22 -14.80
C ARG A 71 0.96 -8.39 -14.19
N ARG A 72 2.18 -8.16 -13.75
CA ARG A 72 3.00 -9.19 -13.08
C ARG A 72 2.66 -9.34 -11.62
N ILE A 73 2.13 -8.29 -10.99
CA ILE A 73 1.67 -8.33 -9.61
C ILE A 73 0.26 -8.89 -9.58
N GLN A 74 0.10 -10.07 -9.03
CA GLN A 74 -1.17 -10.79 -9.01
C GLN A 74 -1.90 -10.69 -7.68
N GLY A 75 -1.27 -10.13 -6.68
CA GLY A 75 -1.88 -9.86 -5.39
C GLY A 75 -1.00 -9.00 -4.52
N TYR A 76 -1.60 -8.40 -3.51
CA TYR A 76 -0.87 -7.52 -2.58
C TYR A 76 -1.50 -7.51 -1.19
N CYS A 77 -0.66 -7.16 -0.20
CA CYS A 77 -1.08 -6.84 1.15
C CYS A 77 -0.51 -5.47 1.54
N TYR A 78 -1.39 -4.52 1.78
CA TYR A 78 -0.98 -3.17 2.18
C TYR A 78 -0.63 -3.12 3.66
N THR A 79 0.49 -2.50 3.97
CA THR A 79 0.94 -2.24 5.32
C THR A 79 0.68 -0.78 5.68
N GLN A 80 -0.36 -0.48 6.50
CA GLN A 80 -1.14 -1.48 7.25
C GLN A 80 -2.62 -1.04 7.34
N PHE A 81 -3.47 -1.88 7.91
CA PHE A 81 -4.89 -1.56 8.03
C PHE A 81 -5.15 -0.48 9.08
N THR A 82 -4.57 -0.61 10.26
CA THR A 82 -4.70 0.37 11.36
C THR A 82 -3.32 0.80 11.85
N ASP A 83 -3.22 2.00 12.43
CA ASP A 83 -2.04 2.43 13.15
C ASP A 83 -1.75 1.51 14.35
N VAL A 84 -0.46 1.39 14.67
CA VAL A 84 0.02 0.66 15.85
C VAL A 84 0.92 1.58 16.66
N MET A 85 0.42 2.09 17.77
CA MET A 85 1.13 3.03 18.65
C MET A 85 1.64 4.26 17.89
N GLN A 86 2.96 4.42 17.74
CA GLN A 86 3.60 5.51 17.01
C GLN A 86 3.79 5.23 15.51
N GLU A 87 3.55 4.01 15.08
CA GLU A 87 3.59 3.63 13.69
C GLU A 87 2.29 4.03 12.99
N THR A 88 2.35 5.09 12.17
CA THR A 88 1.19 5.76 11.60
C THR A 88 0.96 5.44 10.12
N ASN A 89 1.26 4.22 9.71
CA ASN A 89 1.09 3.71 8.34
C ASN A 89 -0.32 3.24 8.00
N GLY A 90 -1.22 3.17 8.98
CA GLY A 90 -2.56 2.65 8.79
C GLY A 90 -3.43 3.48 7.85
N LEU A 91 -4.37 2.84 7.17
CA LEU A 91 -5.50 3.52 6.51
C LEU A 91 -6.47 4.07 7.56
N LEU A 92 -6.55 3.40 8.71
CA LEU A 92 -7.32 3.81 9.87
C LEU A 92 -6.38 4.22 11.01
N SER A 93 -6.87 5.06 11.90
CA SER A 93 -6.19 5.40 13.15
C SER A 93 -6.11 4.19 14.10
N ILE A 94 -5.37 4.32 15.19
CA ILE A 94 -5.33 3.30 16.26
C ILE A 94 -6.72 3.04 16.88
N ARG A 95 -7.64 4.00 16.77
CA ARG A 95 -9.04 3.86 17.20
C ARG A 95 -9.94 3.24 16.13
N ARG A 96 -9.34 2.83 15.00
CA ARG A 96 -10.04 2.31 13.82
C ARG A 96 -10.95 3.33 13.13
N GLU A 97 -10.66 4.61 13.29
CA GLU A 97 -11.32 5.70 12.59
C GLU A 97 -10.61 5.94 11.25
N PRO A 98 -11.35 6.12 10.14
CA PRO A 98 -10.73 6.42 8.85
C PRO A 98 -9.91 7.71 8.91
N LYS A 99 -8.71 7.71 8.37
CA LYS A 99 -7.84 8.90 8.31
C LYS A 99 -8.24 9.89 7.22
N ILE A 100 -8.95 9.40 6.21
CA ILE A 100 -9.55 10.15 5.11
C ILE A 100 -10.95 9.60 4.84
N ALA A 101 -11.74 10.26 4.02
CA ALA A 101 -13.08 9.80 3.67
C ALA A 101 -13.03 8.34 3.16
N ILE A 102 -13.95 7.49 3.63
CA ILE A 102 -14.02 6.06 3.25
C ILE A 102 -14.18 5.90 1.73
N ASP A 103 -14.96 6.77 1.09
CA ASP A 103 -15.15 6.71 -0.37
C ASP A 103 -13.84 7.00 -1.11
N ALA A 104 -12.99 7.88 -0.58
CA ALA A 104 -11.66 8.10 -1.12
C ALA A 104 -10.76 6.86 -0.98
N ILE A 105 -10.82 6.18 0.17
CA ILE A 105 -10.10 4.91 0.37
C ILE A 105 -10.60 3.86 -0.64
N ARG A 106 -11.91 3.70 -0.78
CA ARG A 106 -12.50 2.75 -1.74
C ARG A 106 -12.08 3.04 -3.17
N ALA A 107 -12.16 4.31 -3.60
CA ALA A 107 -11.73 4.72 -4.94
C ALA A 107 -10.25 4.43 -5.19
N ILE A 108 -9.39 4.66 -4.20
CA ILE A 108 -7.97 4.34 -4.28
C ILE A 108 -7.74 2.82 -4.41
N LEU A 109 -8.41 2.03 -3.58
CA LEU A 109 -8.21 0.58 -3.54
C LEU A 109 -8.85 -0.15 -4.72
N PHE A 110 -10.05 0.23 -5.12
CA PHE A 110 -10.86 -0.52 -6.10
C PHE A 110 -11.10 0.22 -7.41
N GLY A 111 -10.94 1.53 -7.44
CA GLY A 111 -11.33 2.40 -8.55
C GLY A 111 -12.69 3.04 -8.32
N THR A 112 -13.09 3.90 -9.25
CA THR A 112 -14.37 4.63 -9.20
C THR A 112 -15.52 3.89 -9.88
N ASP A 113 -15.29 2.68 -10.38
CA ASP A 113 -16.36 1.88 -10.99
C ASP A 113 -17.32 1.38 -9.90
N ASP A 114 -18.55 1.88 -9.97
CA ASP A 114 -19.70 1.45 -9.14
C ASP A 114 -20.19 0.03 -9.47
N SER A 115 -19.43 -0.74 -10.22
CA SER A 115 -19.81 -2.07 -10.67
C SER A 115 -19.44 -3.13 -9.63
N GLU A 116 -20.45 -3.50 -8.89
CA GLU A 116 -20.67 -4.65 -8.03
C GLU A 116 -20.06 -4.65 -6.62
N PRO A 117 -20.91 -4.86 -5.59
CA PRO A 117 -20.43 -5.22 -4.27
C PRO A 117 -19.70 -6.56 -4.35
N ILE A 118 -18.53 -6.64 -3.74
CA ILE A 118 -17.80 -7.89 -3.56
C ILE A 118 -18.74 -8.86 -2.85
N SER A 119 -19.24 -9.86 -3.58
CA SER A 119 -19.98 -10.95 -2.97
C SER A 119 -19.08 -11.63 -1.95
N PRO A 120 -19.55 -11.89 -0.72
CA PRO A 120 -18.76 -12.64 0.24
C PRO A 120 -18.44 -14.01 -0.36
N VAL A 121 -17.16 -14.36 -0.34
CA VAL A 121 -16.71 -15.70 -0.71
C VAL A 121 -17.35 -16.68 0.26
N PRO A 122 -18.01 -17.76 -0.22
CA PRO A 122 -18.66 -18.73 0.62
C PRO A 122 -17.70 -19.46 1.55
#